data_efc7e04aa090ea13fda4978bc05cb0bb
#
_entry.id   efc7e04aa090ea13fda4978bc05cb0bb
#
_cell.length_a   1.000
_cell.length_b   1.000
_cell.length_c   1.000
_cell.angle_alpha   90.00
_cell.angle_beta   90.00
_cell.angle_gamma   90.00
#
_symmetry.space_group_name_H-M   'P 1'
#
loop_
_entity.id
_entity.type
_entity.pdbx_description
1 polymer ?
#
loop_
_entity_poly.entity_id
_entity_poly.type
_entity_poly.pdbx_seq_one_letter_code
_entity_poly.pdbx_strand_id
1 'polypeptide(L)'
;MITEFLSTFFSTHLPVLPVLLPLFTGVVLLLLGDGLGAAALNRSQAAKPALQRILSMASVVLGAIFAWRLMTDADAGALTVYPLGGWQAPFGIVLVVDRLSAMMLALTWTIAVPVLWYATAQWDMRGRHFHALFHFQLMGLSGAFITGDLFNLFVFFEILLIASYVLLVHGQGAERFKAGVHYVVLNLAASALFLVGLAIVYGVTGTLNITDLTLRVAELDAEQAVLAKIAAMILWVVFGLKAAIVPLYMWLPRAYGVASAPVAALFAIMTKVGVYSIIRVHVGIFGEGAGHAAMVVEPWLLPVALISCVLGVLGALAARSFARMVAYLTISSVGVILASVGLFSTASLSAALYYMVHSTLVVAALFLLVELIASQRGETKDKLLPASAVAQPVALGLMALLAAASVAGLPPLPGFLGKLMILQSASSSSAQIWVWSVILGASFLTLIGLARAGSTLFWNVLPEQPPPLEAASSDASSDDSGASTRTVTATLLLLALGLLLTVGASPMKRYTDAAATQLADRAAYANAVLGPFGGAAAETTRPYRGGESDIIMPNAGSGSGAEP
;
A
#
# COMPACT_ATOMS: atom_id res chain seq x y z
N MET A 1 13.39 35.10 14.03
CA MET A 1 12.89 35.40 12.66
C MET A 1 13.16 34.28 11.65
N ILE A 2 14.44 33.93 11.30
CA ILE A 2 14.69 32.81 10.33
C ILE A 2 14.23 31.48 10.88
N THR A 3 14.51 31.17 12.15
CA THR A 3 14.07 29.92 12.80
C THR A 3 12.55 29.83 12.94
N GLU A 4 11.88 30.91 13.26
CA GLU A 4 10.40 30.96 13.31
C GLU A 4 9.79 30.86 11.93
N PHE A 5 10.36 31.55 10.93
CA PHE A 5 9.92 31.41 9.54
C PHE A 5 10.04 29.97 9.07
N LEU A 6 11.18 29.31 9.29
CA LEU A 6 11.38 27.92 8.91
C LEU A 6 10.44 27.00 9.66
N SER A 7 10.24 27.18 10.97
CA SER A 7 9.30 26.35 11.75
C SER A 7 7.87 26.50 11.25
N THR A 8 7.41 27.73 10.98
CA THR A 8 6.08 27.99 10.44
C THR A 8 5.94 27.45 9.01
N PHE A 9 6.95 27.64 8.17
CA PHE A 9 6.96 27.09 6.82
C PHE A 9 6.83 25.55 6.83
N PHE A 10 7.67 24.87 7.61
CA PHE A 10 7.62 23.41 7.70
C PHE A 10 6.32 22.91 8.31
N SER A 11 5.78 23.55 9.35
CA SER A 11 4.51 23.12 9.94
C SER A 11 3.34 23.30 8.96
N THR A 12 3.31 24.39 8.20
CA THR A 12 2.25 24.67 7.21
C THR A 12 2.32 23.72 6.02
N HIS A 13 3.52 23.42 5.52
CA HIS A 13 3.70 22.63 4.30
C HIS A 13 4.00 21.15 4.56
N LEU A 14 4.09 20.71 5.80
CA LEU A 14 4.37 19.33 6.18
C LEU A 14 3.47 18.30 5.45
N PRO A 15 2.15 18.51 5.26
CA PRO A 15 1.28 17.53 4.59
C PRO A 15 1.66 17.23 3.15
N VAL A 16 2.22 18.20 2.42
CA VAL A 16 2.58 18.01 1.01
C VAL A 16 4.00 17.44 0.83
N LEU A 17 4.86 17.54 1.85
CA LEU A 17 6.27 17.10 1.75
C LEU A 17 6.44 15.61 1.41
N PRO A 18 5.62 14.65 1.92
CA PRO A 18 5.72 13.26 1.51
C PRO A 18 5.46 13.00 0.03
N VAL A 19 4.85 13.95 -0.69
CA VAL A 19 4.64 13.91 -2.14
C VAL A 19 5.74 14.65 -2.88
N LEU A 20 6.08 15.86 -2.44
CA LEU A 20 7.06 16.71 -3.14
C LEU A 20 8.49 16.21 -2.98
N LEU A 21 8.86 15.70 -1.80
CA LEU A 21 10.21 15.20 -1.54
C LEU A 21 10.60 14.08 -2.52
N PRO A 22 9.83 13.01 -2.69
CA PRO A 22 10.17 11.97 -3.65
C PRO A 22 10.04 12.46 -5.11
N LEU A 23 9.13 13.38 -5.43
CA LEU A 23 9.05 13.99 -6.76
C LEU A 23 10.38 14.66 -7.12
N PHE A 24 10.83 15.62 -6.30
CA PHE A 24 12.05 16.37 -6.59
C PHE A 24 13.29 15.48 -6.55
N THR A 25 13.35 14.54 -5.60
CA THR A 25 14.45 13.57 -5.55
C THR A 25 14.47 12.69 -6.80
N GLY A 26 13.33 12.20 -7.26
CA GLY A 26 13.21 11.41 -8.49
C GLY A 26 13.68 12.18 -9.72
N VAL A 27 13.28 13.45 -9.87
CA VAL A 27 13.73 14.33 -10.96
C VAL A 27 15.25 14.57 -10.90
N VAL A 28 15.79 14.89 -9.73
CA VAL A 28 17.25 15.09 -9.55
C VAL A 28 18.01 13.82 -9.92
N LEU A 29 17.53 12.65 -9.49
CA LEU A 29 18.15 11.36 -9.80
C LEU A 29 18.10 11.03 -11.30
N LEU A 30 17.03 11.42 -12.01
CA LEU A 30 16.95 11.30 -13.47
C LEU A 30 17.98 12.23 -14.17
N LEU A 31 18.11 13.46 -13.72
CA LEU A 31 19.06 14.44 -14.27
C LEU A 31 20.53 14.04 -14.03
N LEU A 32 20.82 13.41 -12.90
CA LEU A 32 22.14 12.86 -12.62
C LEU A 32 22.50 11.71 -13.56
N GLY A 33 21.51 11.05 -14.14
CA GLY A 33 21.65 9.93 -15.08
C GLY A 33 22.28 8.69 -14.44
N ASP A 34 22.05 7.53 -15.05
CA ASP A 34 22.70 6.30 -14.61
C ASP A 34 24.14 6.26 -15.13
N GLY A 35 25.10 6.10 -14.25
CA GLY A 35 26.50 5.89 -14.61
C GLY A 35 26.79 4.59 -15.38
N LEU A 36 25.75 3.79 -15.70
CA LEU A 36 25.86 2.48 -16.35
C LEU A 36 26.39 2.53 -17.81
N GLY A 37 26.23 3.67 -18.52
CA GLY A 37 26.78 3.82 -19.88
C GLY A 37 28.21 4.36 -19.91
N ALA A 38 28.70 4.81 -18.79
CA ALA A 38 29.96 5.54 -18.67
C ALA A 38 31.08 4.73 -18.01
N ALA A 39 30.77 3.54 -17.48
CA ALA A 39 31.77 2.64 -16.89
C ALA A 39 32.87 2.20 -17.90
N ALA A 40 32.63 2.41 -19.19
CA ALA A 40 33.63 2.16 -20.24
C ALA A 40 34.62 3.33 -20.47
N LEU A 41 34.35 4.52 -19.95
CA LEU A 41 35.05 5.73 -20.42
C LEU A 41 35.85 6.56 -19.40
N ASN A 42 35.61 6.52 -18.08
CA ASN A 42 36.48 7.26 -17.13
C ASN A 42 36.24 6.95 -15.64
N ARG A 43 37.31 6.93 -14.82
CA ARG A 43 37.31 6.74 -13.35
C ARG A 43 36.50 7.81 -12.57
N SER A 44 36.27 8.98 -13.13
CA SER A 44 35.46 10.04 -12.47
C SER A 44 33.96 9.71 -12.38
N GLN A 45 33.50 8.69 -13.06
CA GLN A 45 32.09 8.26 -13.09
C GLN A 45 31.72 7.20 -12.07
N ALA A 46 32.69 6.60 -11.39
CA ALA A 46 32.45 5.65 -10.28
C ALA A 46 31.81 6.31 -9.03
N ALA A 47 31.91 7.63 -8.90
CA ALA A 47 31.30 8.38 -7.79
C ALA A 47 29.78 8.60 -7.95
N LYS A 48 29.23 8.54 -9.17
CA LYS A 48 27.79 8.79 -9.44
C LYS A 48 26.85 7.79 -8.77
N PRO A 49 27.08 6.46 -8.81
CA PRO A 49 26.22 5.52 -8.10
C PRO A 49 26.20 5.72 -6.59
N ALA A 50 27.33 6.09 -5.98
CA ALA A 50 27.40 6.37 -4.56
C ALA A 50 26.58 7.61 -4.19
N LEU A 51 26.66 8.69 -4.98
CA LEU A 51 25.87 9.89 -4.78
C LEU A 51 24.37 9.62 -4.93
N GLN A 52 23.96 8.88 -5.93
CA GLN A 52 22.55 8.48 -6.12
C GLN A 52 22.02 7.70 -4.92
N ARG A 53 22.78 6.72 -4.41
CA ARG A 53 22.43 5.94 -3.22
C ARG A 53 22.30 6.82 -1.99
N ILE A 54 23.23 7.76 -1.78
CA ILE A 54 23.21 8.68 -0.64
C ILE A 54 21.98 9.60 -0.73
N LEU A 55 21.76 10.27 -1.87
CA LEU A 55 20.61 11.16 -2.06
C LEU A 55 19.28 10.40 -1.90
N SER A 56 19.18 9.23 -2.51
CA SER A 56 17.98 8.41 -2.43
C SER A 56 17.71 7.95 -0.99
N MET A 57 18.73 7.46 -0.26
CA MET A 57 18.59 7.04 1.12
C MET A 57 18.26 8.20 2.05
N ALA A 58 18.94 9.34 1.90
CA ALA A 58 18.67 10.55 2.68
C ALA A 58 17.22 11.02 2.48
N SER A 59 16.72 11.01 1.25
CA SER A 59 15.34 11.37 0.94
C SER A 59 14.34 10.38 1.58
N VAL A 60 14.60 9.07 1.51
CA VAL A 60 13.69 8.07 2.12
C VAL A 60 13.67 8.18 3.64
N VAL A 61 14.81 8.40 4.28
CA VAL A 61 14.88 8.61 5.74
C VAL A 61 14.16 9.90 6.14
N LEU A 62 14.37 10.99 5.40
CA LEU A 62 13.69 12.26 5.66
C LEU A 62 12.17 12.14 5.46
N GLY A 63 11.73 11.44 4.41
CA GLY A 63 10.31 11.15 4.18
C GLY A 63 9.69 10.31 5.30
N ALA A 64 10.45 9.35 5.85
CA ALA A 64 10.01 8.59 7.02
C ALA A 64 9.85 9.49 8.26
N ILE A 65 10.75 10.42 8.48
CA ILE A 65 10.65 11.41 9.58
C ILE A 65 9.38 12.26 9.40
N PHE A 66 9.11 12.77 8.20
CA PHE A 66 7.89 13.55 7.93
C PHE A 66 6.61 12.72 8.12
N ALA A 67 6.59 11.48 7.64
CA ALA A 67 5.43 10.59 7.77
C ALA A 67 5.13 10.25 9.24
N TRP A 68 6.17 9.97 10.03
CA TRP A 68 6.02 9.73 11.47
C TRP A 68 5.60 10.99 12.24
N ARG A 69 6.09 12.15 11.84
CA ARG A 69 5.64 13.43 12.42
C ARG A 69 4.15 13.65 12.16
N LEU A 70 3.69 13.46 10.93
CA LEU A 70 2.26 13.54 10.58
C LEU A 70 1.43 12.51 11.36
N MET A 71 1.96 11.31 11.58
CA MET A 71 1.28 10.29 12.39
C MET A 71 1.14 10.71 13.85
N THR A 72 2.17 11.34 14.45
CA THR A 72 2.08 11.84 15.82
C THR A 72 1.12 13.02 15.95
N ASP A 73 1.08 13.91 14.98
CA ASP A 73 0.15 15.04 14.96
C ASP A 73 -1.31 14.54 14.80
N ALA A 74 -1.54 13.55 13.94
CA ALA A 74 -2.85 12.91 13.78
C ALA A 74 -3.28 12.16 15.05
N ASP A 75 -2.35 11.49 15.76
CA ASP A 75 -2.66 10.80 17.03
C ASP A 75 -3.08 11.81 18.11
N ALA A 76 -2.48 12.99 18.15
CA ALA A 76 -2.89 14.09 19.02
C ALA A 76 -4.27 14.68 18.68
N GLY A 77 -4.93 14.21 17.62
CA GLY A 77 -6.27 14.63 17.21
C GLY A 77 -6.30 15.62 16.04
N ALA A 78 -5.14 16.01 15.50
CA ALA A 78 -5.11 16.92 14.36
C ALA A 78 -5.70 16.24 13.11
N LEU A 79 -6.63 16.92 12.45
CA LEU A 79 -7.07 16.64 11.09
C LEU A 79 -6.54 17.80 10.24
N THR A 80 -5.50 17.53 9.46
CA THR A 80 -4.80 18.57 8.72
C THR A 80 -5.29 18.60 7.29
N VAL A 81 -5.78 19.76 6.85
CA VAL A 81 -6.23 20.00 5.47
C VAL A 81 -5.26 20.96 4.81
N TYR A 82 -4.72 20.57 3.67
CA TYR A 82 -3.79 21.37 2.88
C TYR A 82 -4.40 21.67 1.51
N PRO A 83 -4.89 22.92 1.28
CA PRO A 83 -5.45 23.32 0.00
C PRO A 83 -4.33 23.58 -1.00
N LEU A 84 -4.30 22.83 -2.11
CA LEU A 84 -3.32 23.01 -3.18
C LEU A 84 -3.56 24.36 -3.89
N GLY A 85 -2.50 25.17 -3.97
CA GLY A 85 -2.59 26.50 -4.58
C GLY A 85 -3.49 27.49 -3.83
N GLY A 86 -3.88 27.19 -2.58
CA GLY A 86 -4.77 28.03 -1.79
C GLY A 86 -6.26 27.87 -2.10
N TRP A 87 -6.62 26.98 -3.04
CA TRP A 87 -8.02 26.70 -3.38
C TRP A 87 -8.65 25.77 -2.36
N GLN A 88 -9.70 26.23 -1.72
CA GLN A 88 -10.39 25.49 -0.66
C GLN A 88 -11.32 24.41 -1.21
N ALA A 89 -11.56 23.36 -0.39
CA ALA A 89 -12.59 22.38 -0.65
C ALA A 89 -14.00 23.05 -0.68
N PRO A 90 -14.93 22.56 -1.50
CA PRO A 90 -14.84 21.43 -2.43
C PRO A 90 -14.29 21.78 -3.82
N PHE A 91 -13.99 23.06 -4.11
CA PHE A 91 -13.61 23.54 -5.46
C PHE A 91 -12.17 23.21 -5.82
N GLY A 92 -11.26 23.27 -4.84
CA GLY A 92 -9.85 22.95 -5.02
C GLY A 92 -9.53 21.53 -4.57
N ILE A 93 -8.45 20.97 -5.15
CA ILE A 93 -7.88 19.73 -4.65
C ILE A 93 -7.24 19.99 -3.29
N VAL A 94 -7.63 19.21 -2.29
CA VAL A 94 -7.08 19.28 -0.95
C VAL A 94 -6.37 17.99 -0.62
N LEU A 95 -5.28 18.09 0.15
CA LEU A 95 -4.66 16.94 0.80
C LEU A 95 -5.16 16.88 2.24
N VAL A 96 -5.62 15.72 2.67
CA VAL A 96 -6.19 15.53 4.00
C VAL A 96 -5.37 14.48 4.75
N VAL A 97 -4.76 14.91 5.86
CA VAL A 97 -4.02 14.02 6.73
C VAL A 97 -4.86 13.77 7.98
N ASP A 98 -5.51 12.63 7.99
CA ASP A 98 -6.22 12.06 9.13
C ASP A 98 -5.46 10.85 9.70
N ARG A 99 -6.01 10.20 10.74
CA ARG A 99 -5.33 9.04 11.35
C ARG A 99 -5.11 7.88 10.37
N LEU A 100 -6.05 7.62 9.46
CA LEU A 100 -5.91 6.54 8.48
C LEU A 100 -4.82 6.86 7.46
N SER A 101 -4.83 8.04 6.85
CA SER A 101 -3.83 8.46 5.86
C SER A 101 -2.43 8.58 6.48
N ALA A 102 -2.32 9.13 7.69
CA ALA A 102 -1.06 9.26 8.41
C ALA A 102 -0.44 7.91 8.74
N MET A 103 -1.26 6.92 9.17
CA MET A 103 -0.82 5.54 9.42
C MET A 103 -0.30 4.90 8.13
N MET A 104 -0.99 5.08 7.01
CA MET A 104 -0.57 4.51 5.73
C MET A 104 0.71 5.17 5.19
N LEU A 105 0.88 6.47 5.38
CA LEU A 105 2.14 7.16 5.10
C LEU A 105 3.28 6.61 5.95
N ALA A 106 3.10 6.55 7.27
CA ALA A 106 4.11 6.05 8.19
C ALA A 106 4.52 4.61 7.84
N LEU A 107 3.56 3.74 7.54
CA LEU A 107 3.81 2.36 7.12
C LEU A 107 4.62 2.30 5.81
N THR A 108 4.23 3.11 4.81
CA THR A 108 4.88 3.15 3.49
C THR A 108 6.35 3.54 3.62
N TRP A 109 6.61 4.66 4.30
CA TRP A 109 7.96 5.18 4.44
C TRP A 109 8.82 4.31 5.37
N THR A 110 8.22 3.70 6.39
CA THR A 110 8.91 2.73 7.26
C THR A 110 9.39 1.50 6.48
N ILE A 111 8.59 0.97 5.55
CA ILE A 111 8.98 -0.14 4.69
C ILE A 111 10.01 0.31 3.64
N ALA A 112 9.88 1.51 3.12
CA ALA A 112 10.77 2.03 2.08
C ALA A 112 12.25 2.08 2.52
N VAL A 113 12.54 2.40 3.78
CA VAL A 113 13.92 2.47 4.32
C VAL A 113 14.66 1.13 4.17
N PRO A 114 14.21 0.01 4.79
CA PRO A 114 14.91 -1.27 4.66
C PRO A 114 14.86 -1.84 3.24
N VAL A 115 13.79 -1.61 2.49
CA VAL A 115 13.68 -2.07 1.10
C VAL A 115 14.70 -1.38 0.20
N LEU A 116 14.86 -0.05 0.33
CA LEU A 116 15.90 0.66 -0.41
C LEU A 116 17.29 0.25 0.04
N TRP A 117 17.52 0.08 1.35
CA TRP A 117 18.79 -0.43 1.89
C TRP A 117 19.17 -1.78 1.29
N TYR A 118 18.20 -2.70 1.19
CA TYR A 118 18.35 -3.98 0.52
C TYR A 118 18.75 -3.80 -0.95
N ALA A 119 18.05 -2.93 -1.68
CA ALA A 119 18.29 -2.72 -3.11
C ALA A 119 19.70 -2.21 -3.41
N THR A 120 20.30 -1.40 -2.52
CA THR A 120 21.66 -0.87 -2.68
C THR A 120 22.75 -1.96 -2.59
N ALA A 121 22.41 -3.19 -2.23
CA ALA A 121 23.38 -4.28 -2.23
C ALA A 121 23.79 -4.72 -3.65
N GLN A 122 22.90 -4.67 -4.63
CA GLN A 122 23.19 -4.93 -6.06
C GLN A 122 22.01 -4.66 -7.00
N TRP A 123 20.77 -4.69 -6.50
CA TRP A 123 19.59 -4.60 -7.37
C TRP A 123 19.45 -3.29 -8.08
N ASP A 124 19.87 -2.20 -7.45
CA ASP A 124 19.85 -0.85 -8.02
C ASP A 124 20.70 -0.69 -9.30
N MET A 125 21.69 -1.58 -9.48
CA MET A 125 22.61 -1.58 -10.62
C MET A 125 22.20 -2.54 -11.76
N ARG A 126 21.15 -3.36 -11.56
CA ARG A 126 20.71 -4.36 -12.56
C ARG A 126 19.82 -3.79 -13.67
N GLY A 127 19.54 -2.49 -13.65
CA GLY A 127 18.74 -1.79 -14.67
C GLY A 127 18.87 -0.27 -14.51
N ARG A 128 18.24 0.48 -15.43
CA ARG A 128 18.31 1.93 -15.44
C ARG A 128 17.26 2.56 -14.51
N HIS A 129 17.59 3.71 -13.95
CA HIS A 129 16.67 4.61 -13.24
C HIS A 129 15.98 4.00 -12.01
N PHE A 130 16.55 2.97 -11.39
CA PHE A 130 15.93 2.30 -10.23
C PHE A 130 15.54 3.30 -9.13
N HIS A 131 16.49 4.15 -8.71
CA HIS A 131 16.26 5.09 -7.62
C HIS A 131 15.18 6.13 -7.96
N ALA A 132 15.17 6.67 -9.17
CA ALA A 132 14.16 7.63 -9.62
C ALA A 132 12.76 7.00 -9.64
N LEU A 133 12.63 5.79 -10.19
CA LEU A 133 11.38 5.04 -10.25
C LEU A 133 10.88 4.66 -8.84
N PHE A 134 11.79 4.31 -7.94
CA PHE A 134 11.48 4.04 -6.54
C PHE A 134 10.87 5.27 -5.86
N HIS A 135 11.41 6.46 -6.11
CA HIS A 135 10.86 7.71 -5.59
C HIS A 135 9.52 8.08 -6.23
N PHE A 136 9.33 7.90 -7.54
CA PHE A 136 8.02 8.11 -8.17
C PHE A 136 6.96 7.13 -7.66
N GLN A 137 7.35 5.90 -7.33
CA GLN A 137 6.47 4.95 -6.65
C GLN A 137 6.04 5.47 -5.27
N LEU A 138 6.98 6.00 -4.47
CA LEU A 138 6.68 6.59 -3.16
C LEU A 138 5.82 7.86 -3.27
N MET A 139 6.07 8.69 -4.29
CA MET A 139 5.23 9.86 -4.59
C MET A 139 3.78 9.45 -4.83
N GLY A 140 3.56 8.49 -5.73
CA GLY A 140 2.21 8.01 -6.05
C GLY A 140 1.50 7.38 -4.86
N LEU A 141 2.22 6.57 -4.05
CA LEU A 141 1.69 5.99 -2.81
C LEU A 141 1.32 7.07 -1.79
N SER A 142 2.22 8.02 -1.55
CA SER A 142 1.99 9.10 -0.59
C SER A 142 0.80 9.96 -1.00
N GLY A 143 0.72 10.36 -2.27
CA GLY A 143 -0.39 11.15 -2.79
C GLY A 143 -1.72 10.42 -2.74
N ALA A 144 -1.75 9.12 -3.06
CA ALA A 144 -2.97 8.31 -2.98
C ALA A 144 -3.53 8.21 -1.55
N PHE A 145 -2.66 8.19 -0.53
CA PHE A 145 -3.10 8.11 0.87
C PHE A 145 -3.59 9.44 1.45
N ILE A 146 -3.12 10.57 0.95
CA ILE A 146 -3.48 11.87 1.54
C ILE A 146 -4.43 12.71 0.68
N THR A 147 -4.75 12.28 -0.53
CA THR A 147 -5.67 13.04 -1.37
C THR A 147 -7.09 13.04 -0.79
N GLY A 148 -7.72 14.22 -0.77
CA GLY A 148 -9.12 14.41 -0.44
C GLY A 148 -10.05 14.46 -1.65
N ASP A 149 -9.58 14.06 -2.84
CA ASP A 149 -10.33 14.14 -4.10
C ASP A 149 -10.20 12.83 -4.89
N LEU A 150 -11.30 12.30 -5.44
CA LEU A 150 -11.33 11.03 -6.16
C LEU A 150 -10.63 11.09 -7.52
N PHE A 151 -10.66 12.24 -8.22
CA PHE A 151 -9.94 12.37 -9.47
C PHE A 151 -8.44 12.44 -9.22
N ASN A 152 -8.03 13.16 -8.20
CA ASN A 152 -6.65 13.22 -7.79
C ASN A 152 -6.15 11.84 -7.28
N LEU A 153 -7.03 11.05 -6.63
CA LEU A 153 -6.74 9.65 -6.29
C LEU A 153 -6.45 8.83 -7.55
N PHE A 154 -7.26 8.99 -8.62
CA PHE A 154 -7.00 8.36 -9.91
C PHE A 154 -5.63 8.77 -10.45
N VAL A 155 -5.29 10.06 -10.44
CA VAL A 155 -3.98 10.54 -10.93
C VAL A 155 -2.82 9.92 -10.15
N PHE A 156 -2.90 9.85 -8.84
CA PHE A 156 -1.86 9.19 -8.04
C PHE A 156 -1.80 7.67 -8.26
N PHE A 157 -2.93 7.02 -8.53
CA PHE A 157 -2.92 5.62 -8.97
C PHE A 157 -2.16 5.45 -10.29
N GLU A 158 -2.36 6.33 -11.27
CA GLU A 158 -1.63 6.24 -12.54
C GLU A 158 -0.12 6.46 -12.35
N ILE A 159 0.28 7.41 -11.52
CA ILE A 159 1.70 7.67 -11.22
C ILE A 159 2.35 6.43 -10.60
N LEU A 160 1.74 5.87 -9.55
CA LEU A 160 2.30 4.68 -8.89
C LEU A 160 2.30 3.45 -9.80
N LEU A 161 1.31 3.32 -10.70
CA LEU A 161 1.24 2.20 -11.64
C LEU A 161 2.32 2.31 -12.71
N ILE A 162 2.51 3.47 -13.33
CA ILE A 162 3.56 3.69 -14.34
C ILE A 162 4.94 3.38 -13.75
N ALA A 163 5.23 3.89 -12.54
CA ALA A 163 6.46 3.57 -11.85
C ALA A 163 6.60 2.06 -11.58
N SER A 164 5.52 1.40 -11.13
CA SER A 164 5.49 -0.03 -10.84
C SER A 164 5.69 -0.91 -12.07
N TYR A 165 5.17 -0.50 -13.24
CA TYR A 165 5.36 -1.23 -14.50
C TYR A 165 6.83 -1.35 -14.86
N VAL A 166 7.56 -0.25 -14.76
CA VAL A 166 9.00 -0.23 -15.07
C VAL A 166 9.80 -0.94 -13.98
N LEU A 167 9.45 -0.76 -12.70
CA LEU A 167 10.09 -1.48 -11.59
C LEU A 167 9.90 -3.00 -11.68
N LEU A 168 8.74 -3.48 -12.13
CA LEU A 168 8.47 -4.91 -12.28
C LEU A 168 9.41 -5.56 -13.30
N VAL A 169 9.70 -4.90 -14.41
CA VAL A 169 10.61 -5.41 -15.45
C VAL A 169 12.08 -5.10 -15.16
N HIS A 170 12.38 -4.40 -14.06
CA HIS A 170 13.74 -4.07 -13.66
C HIS A 170 14.59 -5.34 -13.44
N GLY A 171 15.82 -5.34 -13.98
CA GLY A 171 16.68 -6.50 -14.01
C GLY A 171 16.41 -7.46 -15.18
N GLN A 172 15.49 -7.10 -16.07
CA GLN A 172 15.15 -7.77 -17.34
C GLN A 172 14.76 -9.27 -17.19
N GLY A 173 14.51 -9.93 -18.31
CA GLY A 173 14.16 -11.35 -18.36
C GLY A 173 12.78 -11.60 -18.95
N ALA A 174 12.65 -12.67 -19.76
CA ALA A 174 11.42 -13.00 -20.50
C ALA A 174 10.21 -13.19 -19.58
N GLU A 175 10.39 -13.82 -18.42
CA GLU A 175 9.28 -14.07 -17.47
C GLU A 175 8.77 -12.77 -16.85
N ARG A 176 9.65 -11.83 -16.50
CA ARG A 176 9.25 -10.50 -16.00
C ARG A 176 8.51 -9.71 -17.06
N PHE A 177 8.99 -9.78 -18.31
CA PHE A 177 8.34 -9.08 -19.41
C PHE A 177 6.93 -9.63 -19.69
N LYS A 178 6.74 -10.95 -19.74
CA LYS A 178 5.42 -11.59 -19.90
C LYS A 178 4.46 -11.21 -18.76
N ALA A 179 4.94 -11.26 -17.53
CA ALA A 179 4.15 -10.86 -16.36
C ALA A 179 3.81 -9.37 -16.40
N GLY A 180 4.78 -8.53 -16.81
CA GLY A 180 4.61 -7.08 -16.97
C GLY A 180 3.53 -6.72 -17.96
N VAL A 181 3.51 -7.31 -19.14
CA VAL A 181 2.45 -7.08 -20.14
C VAL A 181 1.07 -7.40 -19.59
N HIS A 182 0.92 -8.57 -18.94
CA HIS A 182 -0.35 -8.95 -18.33
C HIS A 182 -0.77 -7.99 -17.21
N TYR A 183 0.18 -7.55 -16.39
CA TYR A 183 -0.05 -6.59 -15.31
C TYR A 183 -0.49 -5.22 -15.86
N VAL A 184 0.18 -4.71 -16.89
CA VAL A 184 -0.17 -3.44 -17.56
C VAL A 184 -1.58 -3.49 -18.15
N VAL A 185 -1.91 -4.51 -18.94
CA VAL A 185 -3.21 -4.62 -19.62
C VAL A 185 -4.37 -4.61 -18.62
N LEU A 186 -4.28 -5.40 -17.55
CA LEU A 186 -5.35 -5.45 -16.54
C LEU A 186 -5.49 -4.13 -15.78
N ASN A 187 -4.37 -3.49 -15.46
CA ASN A 187 -4.42 -2.22 -14.74
C ASN A 187 -4.92 -1.07 -15.61
N LEU A 188 -4.58 -1.01 -16.91
CA LEU A 188 -5.13 -0.03 -17.84
C LEU A 188 -6.65 -0.19 -18.01
N ALA A 189 -7.14 -1.43 -18.11
CA ALA A 189 -8.58 -1.67 -18.14
C ALA A 189 -9.28 -1.18 -16.86
N ALA A 190 -8.68 -1.43 -15.68
CA ALA A 190 -9.20 -0.91 -14.43
C ALA A 190 -9.16 0.63 -14.36
N SER A 191 -8.12 1.26 -14.90
CA SER A 191 -8.00 2.72 -14.95
C SER A 191 -9.09 3.34 -15.84
N ALA A 192 -9.41 2.72 -16.98
CA ALA A 192 -10.52 3.16 -17.82
C ALA A 192 -11.87 3.05 -17.09
N LEU A 193 -12.11 1.93 -16.39
CA LEU A 193 -13.30 1.76 -15.56
C LEU A 193 -13.37 2.77 -14.41
N PHE A 194 -12.21 3.13 -13.82
CA PHE A 194 -12.16 4.13 -12.77
C PHE A 194 -12.68 5.48 -13.27
N LEU A 195 -12.23 5.93 -14.45
CA LEU A 195 -12.72 7.17 -15.07
C LEU A 195 -14.22 7.12 -15.35
N VAL A 196 -14.74 5.98 -15.81
CA VAL A 196 -16.19 5.82 -16.00
C VAL A 196 -16.94 5.96 -14.67
N GLY A 197 -16.46 5.31 -13.61
CA GLY A 197 -17.04 5.45 -12.27
C GLY A 197 -17.02 6.90 -11.78
N LEU A 198 -15.91 7.61 -11.95
CA LEU A 198 -15.76 9.01 -11.59
C LEU A 198 -16.70 9.93 -12.39
N ALA A 199 -16.84 9.68 -13.70
CA ALA A 199 -17.73 10.46 -14.56
C ALA A 199 -19.19 10.35 -14.11
N ILE A 200 -19.63 9.14 -13.74
CA ILE A 200 -21.00 8.94 -13.23
C ILE A 200 -21.17 9.63 -11.87
N VAL A 201 -20.20 9.45 -10.93
CA VAL A 201 -20.26 10.13 -9.62
C VAL A 201 -20.37 11.64 -9.81
N TYR A 202 -19.48 12.22 -10.63
CA TYR A 202 -19.49 13.66 -10.90
C TYR A 202 -20.78 14.13 -11.56
N GLY A 203 -21.29 13.37 -12.54
CA GLY A 203 -22.55 13.71 -13.23
C GLY A 203 -23.76 13.74 -12.31
N VAL A 204 -23.76 12.94 -11.25
CA VAL A 204 -24.88 12.87 -10.29
C VAL A 204 -24.72 13.86 -9.14
N THR A 205 -23.50 14.06 -8.65
CA THR A 205 -23.23 14.85 -7.43
C THR A 205 -22.66 16.23 -7.69
N GLY A 206 -22.04 16.46 -8.86
CA GLY A 206 -21.34 17.71 -9.21
C GLY A 206 -19.99 17.90 -8.48
N THR A 207 -19.50 16.90 -7.75
CA THR A 207 -18.24 16.98 -6.99
C THR A 207 -17.46 15.69 -7.06
N LEU A 208 -16.12 15.76 -6.88
CA LEU A 208 -15.24 14.62 -6.68
C LEU A 208 -14.44 14.74 -5.37
N ASN A 209 -14.68 15.82 -4.60
CA ASN A 209 -14.12 15.93 -3.27
C ASN A 209 -14.72 14.84 -2.37
N ILE A 210 -13.87 14.01 -1.75
CA ILE A 210 -14.30 12.83 -0.97
C ILE A 210 -15.23 13.23 0.18
N THR A 211 -14.96 14.36 0.82
CA THR A 211 -15.74 14.81 1.97
C THR A 211 -17.09 15.40 1.53
N ASP A 212 -17.10 16.22 0.50
CA ASP A 212 -18.34 16.78 -0.06
C ASP A 212 -19.24 15.66 -0.61
N LEU A 213 -18.65 14.62 -1.22
CA LEU A 213 -19.38 13.43 -1.66
C LEU A 213 -20.13 12.74 -0.52
N THR A 214 -19.59 12.73 0.71
CA THR A 214 -20.31 12.11 1.85
C THR A 214 -21.60 12.82 2.18
N LEU A 215 -21.68 14.12 1.92
CA LEU A 215 -22.88 14.93 2.13
C LEU A 215 -23.84 14.81 0.94
N ARG A 216 -23.31 15.00 -0.28
CA ARG A 216 -24.13 15.01 -1.51
C ARG A 216 -24.80 13.67 -1.81
N VAL A 217 -24.06 12.56 -1.60
CA VAL A 217 -24.62 11.22 -1.84
C VAL A 217 -25.77 10.92 -0.86
N ALA A 218 -25.70 11.44 0.36
CA ALA A 218 -26.76 11.27 1.36
C ALA A 218 -28.07 11.99 0.97
N GLU A 219 -27.99 13.07 0.18
CA GLU A 219 -29.11 13.92 -0.23
C GLU A 219 -29.74 13.49 -1.56
N LEU A 220 -29.17 12.49 -2.26
CA LEU A 220 -29.70 12.03 -3.55
C LEU A 220 -31.09 11.42 -3.39
N ASP A 221 -31.98 11.77 -4.33
CA ASP A 221 -33.27 11.10 -4.46
C ASP A 221 -33.11 9.64 -4.93
N ALA A 222 -34.20 8.88 -4.90
CA ALA A 222 -34.17 7.45 -5.21
C ALA A 222 -33.72 7.15 -6.66
N GLU A 223 -34.02 8.04 -7.62
CA GLU A 223 -33.66 7.89 -9.02
C GLU A 223 -32.16 8.17 -9.25
N GLN A 224 -31.68 9.28 -8.72
CA GLN A 224 -30.25 9.64 -8.78
C GLN A 224 -29.37 8.62 -8.03
N ALA A 225 -29.85 8.09 -6.91
CA ALA A 225 -29.16 7.10 -6.13
C ALA A 225 -28.90 5.79 -6.90
N VAL A 226 -29.72 5.44 -7.91
CA VAL A 226 -29.47 4.28 -8.76
C VAL A 226 -28.14 4.45 -9.52
N LEU A 227 -27.92 5.61 -10.12
CA LEU A 227 -26.66 5.90 -10.83
C LEU A 227 -25.47 5.93 -9.89
N ALA A 228 -25.64 6.53 -8.69
CA ALA A 228 -24.61 6.53 -7.65
C ALA A 228 -24.23 5.10 -7.20
N LYS A 229 -25.21 4.21 -7.04
CA LYS A 229 -24.99 2.77 -6.76
C LYS A 229 -24.20 2.08 -7.87
N ILE A 230 -24.55 2.33 -9.13
CA ILE A 230 -23.83 1.76 -10.28
C ILE A 230 -22.36 2.25 -10.25
N ALA A 231 -22.13 3.54 -10.02
CA ALA A 231 -20.79 4.09 -9.90
C ALA A 231 -20.02 3.45 -8.74
N ALA A 232 -20.65 3.31 -7.56
CA ALA A 232 -20.04 2.64 -6.41
C ALA A 232 -19.62 1.20 -6.73
N MET A 233 -20.45 0.44 -7.45
CA MET A 233 -20.11 -0.93 -7.86
C MET A 233 -18.97 -0.96 -8.88
N ILE A 234 -18.91 -0.03 -9.82
CA ILE A 234 -17.76 0.12 -10.74
C ILE A 234 -16.48 0.40 -9.96
N LEU A 235 -16.52 1.36 -9.03
CA LEU A 235 -15.38 1.70 -8.18
C LEU A 235 -14.95 0.52 -7.29
N TRP A 236 -15.91 -0.29 -6.80
CA TRP A 236 -15.60 -1.50 -6.04
C TRP A 236 -14.85 -2.53 -6.88
N VAL A 237 -15.24 -2.76 -8.13
CA VAL A 237 -14.52 -3.63 -9.07
C VAL A 237 -13.10 -3.11 -9.31
N VAL A 238 -12.94 -1.80 -9.52
CA VAL A 238 -11.64 -1.16 -9.72
C VAL A 238 -10.72 -1.34 -8.52
N PHE A 239 -11.20 -0.97 -7.32
CA PHE A 239 -10.40 -1.09 -6.10
C PHE A 239 -10.18 -2.54 -5.71
N GLY A 240 -11.13 -3.42 -6.00
CA GLY A 240 -11.01 -4.86 -5.83
C GLY A 240 -9.91 -5.46 -6.69
N LEU A 241 -9.76 -5.01 -7.95
CA LEU A 241 -8.64 -5.40 -8.81
C LEU A 241 -7.31 -4.90 -8.22
N LYS A 242 -7.24 -3.64 -7.75
CA LYS A 242 -6.04 -3.09 -7.13
C LYS A 242 -5.69 -3.80 -5.81
N ALA A 243 -6.69 -4.21 -5.02
CA ALA A 243 -6.51 -5.00 -3.81
C ALA A 243 -6.22 -6.48 -4.08
N ALA A 244 -6.41 -6.93 -5.32
CA ALA A 244 -6.28 -8.32 -5.76
C ALA A 244 -7.23 -9.28 -5.05
N ILE A 245 -8.53 -8.93 -4.98
CA ILE A 245 -9.58 -9.82 -4.49
C ILE A 245 -10.18 -10.68 -5.60
N VAL A 246 -10.86 -11.74 -5.22
CA VAL A 246 -11.59 -12.64 -6.14
C VAL A 246 -12.70 -11.88 -6.86
N PRO A 247 -12.88 -12.12 -8.18
CA PRO A 247 -12.14 -12.99 -9.09
C PRO A 247 -10.90 -12.33 -9.73
N LEU A 248 -10.57 -11.11 -9.39
CA LEU A 248 -9.63 -10.23 -10.09
C LEU A 248 -8.17 -10.37 -9.61
N TYR A 249 -7.85 -11.34 -8.76
CA TYR A 249 -6.54 -11.49 -8.10
C TYR A 249 -5.44 -12.12 -8.97
N MET A 250 -5.76 -12.71 -10.12
CA MET A 250 -4.86 -13.59 -10.88
C MET A 250 -3.57 -12.91 -11.38
N TRP A 251 -3.56 -11.59 -11.47
CA TRP A 251 -2.39 -10.83 -11.89
C TRP A 251 -1.27 -10.82 -10.82
N LEU A 252 -1.65 -10.82 -9.53
CA LEU A 252 -0.72 -10.61 -8.42
C LEU A 252 0.31 -11.75 -8.29
N PRO A 253 -0.07 -13.06 -8.26
CA PRO A 253 0.92 -14.13 -8.16
C PRO A 253 1.86 -14.22 -9.36
N ARG A 254 1.41 -13.76 -10.54
CA ARG A 254 2.24 -13.70 -11.74
C ARG A 254 3.24 -12.55 -11.67
N ALA A 255 2.80 -11.36 -11.26
CA ALA A 255 3.65 -10.18 -11.17
C ALA A 255 4.62 -10.25 -10.00
N TYR A 256 4.12 -10.51 -8.78
CA TYR A 256 4.96 -10.53 -7.57
C TYR A 256 5.90 -11.73 -7.52
N GLY A 257 5.49 -12.87 -8.08
CA GLY A 257 6.31 -14.08 -8.13
C GLY A 257 7.55 -14.00 -9.03
N VAL A 258 7.68 -12.96 -9.87
CA VAL A 258 8.84 -12.74 -10.76
C VAL A 258 9.53 -11.40 -10.53
N ALA A 259 8.91 -10.50 -9.77
CA ALA A 259 9.51 -9.22 -9.41
C ALA A 259 10.82 -9.43 -8.64
N SER A 260 11.73 -8.46 -8.70
CA SER A 260 12.90 -8.47 -7.83
C SER A 260 12.47 -8.30 -6.36
N ALA A 261 13.21 -8.88 -5.43
CA ALA A 261 12.84 -8.86 -4.02
C ALA A 261 12.52 -7.46 -3.46
N PRO A 262 13.36 -6.42 -3.67
CA PRO A 262 13.04 -5.09 -3.19
C PRO A 262 11.78 -4.49 -3.85
N VAL A 263 11.52 -4.81 -5.12
CA VAL A 263 10.32 -4.36 -5.80
C VAL A 263 9.09 -5.09 -5.27
N ALA A 264 9.13 -6.41 -5.11
CA ALA A 264 8.03 -7.18 -4.53
C ALA A 264 7.74 -6.77 -3.07
N ALA A 265 8.78 -6.48 -2.28
CA ALA A 265 8.65 -5.99 -0.91
C ALA A 265 7.97 -4.60 -0.86
N LEU A 266 8.34 -3.67 -1.75
CA LEU A 266 7.66 -2.38 -1.88
C LEU A 266 6.21 -2.55 -2.36
N PHE A 267 5.96 -3.51 -3.25
CA PHE A 267 4.62 -3.80 -3.75
C PHE A 267 3.67 -4.38 -2.69
N ALA A 268 4.19 -4.85 -1.55
CA ALA A 268 3.35 -5.26 -0.43
C ALA A 268 2.37 -4.16 0.03
N ILE A 269 2.76 -2.86 -0.11
CA ILE A 269 1.88 -1.73 0.22
C ILE A 269 0.84 -1.44 -0.88
N MET A 270 1.11 -1.80 -2.15
CA MET A 270 0.23 -1.44 -3.26
C MET A 270 -1.17 -2.06 -3.16
N THR A 271 -1.27 -3.32 -2.72
CA THR A 271 -2.57 -3.95 -2.48
C THR A 271 -3.36 -3.23 -1.39
N LYS A 272 -2.66 -2.60 -0.43
CA LYS A 272 -3.26 -1.83 0.66
C LYS A 272 -3.80 -0.48 0.20
N VAL A 273 -3.28 0.08 -0.91
CA VAL A 273 -3.92 1.26 -1.54
C VAL A 273 -5.33 0.90 -2.04
N GLY A 274 -5.51 -0.29 -2.63
CA GLY A 274 -6.83 -0.79 -3.02
C GLY A 274 -7.78 -0.96 -1.82
N VAL A 275 -7.28 -1.59 -0.74
CA VAL A 275 -8.04 -1.73 0.52
C VAL A 275 -8.38 -0.36 1.13
N TYR A 276 -7.42 0.56 1.17
CA TYR A 276 -7.61 1.94 1.62
C TYR A 276 -8.72 2.64 0.83
N SER A 277 -8.71 2.50 -0.50
CA SER A 277 -9.73 3.10 -1.37
C SER A 277 -11.12 2.50 -1.13
N ILE A 278 -11.21 1.18 -0.87
CA ILE A 278 -12.46 0.53 -0.45
C ILE A 278 -12.97 1.14 0.86
N ILE A 279 -12.11 1.31 1.86
CA ILE A 279 -12.48 1.93 3.14
C ILE A 279 -12.95 3.38 2.90
N ARG A 280 -12.19 4.20 2.17
CA ARG A 280 -12.55 5.61 1.92
C ARG A 280 -13.87 5.76 1.18
N VAL A 281 -14.10 4.95 0.15
CA VAL A 281 -15.27 5.11 -0.72
C VAL A 281 -16.47 4.34 -0.16
N HIS A 282 -16.30 3.06 0.17
CA HIS A 282 -17.45 2.22 0.51
C HIS A 282 -17.85 2.26 1.99
N VAL A 283 -16.89 2.52 2.90
CA VAL A 283 -17.23 2.77 4.31
C VAL A 283 -17.46 4.27 4.54
N GLY A 284 -16.64 5.14 3.93
CA GLY A 284 -16.76 6.60 4.06
C GLY A 284 -17.92 7.18 3.30
N ILE A 285 -17.91 7.14 1.95
CA ILE A 285 -18.93 7.81 1.11
C ILE A 285 -20.25 7.03 1.09
N PHE A 286 -20.19 5.73 0.76
CA PHE A 286 -21.36 4.84 0.57
C PHE A 286 -21.69 3.98 1.80
N GLY A 287 -21.23 4.37 3.01
CA GLY A 287 -21.55 3.71 4.27
C GLY A 287 -23.00 3.98 4.73
N GLU A 288 -23.32 3.65 5.99
CA GLU A 288 -24.67 3.74 6.57
C GLU A 288 -25.36 5.09 6.37
N GLY A 289 -24.61 6.20 6.42
CA GLY A 289 -25.15 7.55 6.27
C GLY A 289 -25.35 8.01 4.81
N ALA A 290 -25.28 7.14 3.79
CA ALA A 290 -25.38 7.52 2.37
C ALA A 290 -26.83 7.56 1.82
N GLY A 291 -27.84 7.70 2.67
CA GLY A 291 -29.23 7.79 2.25
C GLY A 291 -29.67 6.62 1.37
N HIS A 292 -30.32 6.91 0.23
CA HIS A 292 -30.75 5.88 -0.71
C HIS A 292 -29.61 5.10 -1.38
N ALA A 293 -28.37 5.59 -1.32
CA ALA A 293 -27.20 4.91 -1.87
C ALA A 293 -26.35 4.20 -0.80
N ALA A 294 -26.89 4.01 0.40
CA ALA A 294 -26.17 3.39 1.51
C ALA A 294 -25.87 1.91 1.27
N MET A 295 -24.73 1.45 1.80
CA MET A 295 -24.35 0.05 2.02
C MET A 295 -24.39 -0.83 0.77
N VAL A 296 -24.10 -0.28 -0.42
CA VAL A 296 -24.21 -0.97 -1.73
C VAL A 296 -23.37 -2.24 -1.79
N VAL A 297 -22.17 -2.22 -1.19
CA VAL A 297 -21.23 -3.36 -1.25
C VAL A 297 -21.35 -4.32 -0.07
N GLU A 298 -22.18 -4.02 0.92
CA GLU A 298 -22.34 -4.84 2.13
C GLU A 298 -22.65 -6.31 1.81
N PRO A 299 -23.59 -6.65 0.91
CA PRO A 299 -23.91 -8.05 0.61
C PRO A 299 -22.75 -8.80 -0.04
N TRP A 300 -21.81 -8.10 -0.66
CA TRP A 300 -20.74 -8.66 -1.46
C TRP A 300 -19.38 -8.67 -0.77
N LEU A 301 -19.08 -7.66 0.04
CA LEU A 301 -17.74 -7.43 0.57
C LEU A 301 -17.26 -8.58 1.45
N LEU A 302 -18.08 -9.00 2.42
CA LEU A 302 -17.70 -10.08 3.33
C LEU A 302 -17.58 -11.45 2.61
N PRO A 303 -18.56 -11.91 1.79
CA PRO A 303 -18.41 -13.17 1.06
C PRO A 303 -17.19 -13.19 0.12
N VAL A 304 -16.98 -12.14 -0.67
CA VAL A 304 -15.84 -12.04 -1.59
C VAL A 304 -14.51 -12.03 -0.82
N ALA A 305 -14.44 -11.34 0.31
CA ALA A 305 -13.25 -11.32 1.17
C ALA A 305 -12.93 -12.71 1.74
N LEU A 306 -13.94 -13.44 2.26
CA LEU A 306 -13.76 -14.79 2.79
C LEU A 306 -13.33 -15.78 1.68
N ILE A 307 -13.93 -15.70 0.49
CA ILE A 307 -13.52 -16.50 -0.66
C ILE A 307 -12.08 -16.17 -1.07
N SER A 308 -11.70 -14.87 -1.06
CA SER A 308 -10.33 -14.42 -1.36
C SER A 308 -9.34 -14.99 -0.35
N CYS A 309 -9.69 -15.03 0.93
CA CYS A 309 -8.88 -15.63 1.98
C CYS A 309 -8.62 -17.11 1.71
N VAL A 310 -9.66 -17.88 1.41
CA VAL A 310 -9.58 -19.34 1.13
C VAL A 310 -8.77 -19.61 -0.13
N LEU A 311 -9.09 -18.95 -1.26
CA LEU A 311 -8.39 -19.17 -2.52
C LEU A 311 -6.92 -18.71 -2.45
N GLY A 312 -6.64 -17.66 -1.67
CA GLY A 312 -5.28 -17.24 -1.38
C GLY A 312 -4.48 -18.35 -0.68
N VAL A 313 -5.03 -18.95 0.36
CA VAL A 313 -4.36 -20.03 1.07
C VAL A 313 -4.23 -21.31 0.23
N LEU A 314 -5.27 -21.70 -0.51
CA LEU A 314 -5.20 -22.86 -1.41
C LEU A 314 -4.16 -22.65 -2.52
N GLY A 315 -4.08 -21.42 -3.07
CA GLY A 315 -3.05 -21.04 -4.03
C GLY A 315 -1.64 -21.10 -3.43
N ALA A 316 -1.47 -20.70 -2.16
CA ALA A 316 -0.20 -20.81 -1.45
C ALA A 316 0.23 -22.27 -1.25
N LEU A 317 -0.70 -23.16 -0.90
CA LEU A 317 -0.45 -24.60 -0.79
C LEU A 317 -0.07 -25.24 -2.12
N ALA A 318 -0.66 -24.79 -3.23
CA ALA A 318 -0.38 -25.29 -4.57
C ALA A 318 0.85 -24.66 -5.22
N ALA A 319 1.45 -23.63 -4.61
CA ALA A 319 2.57 -22.92 -5.16
C ALA A 319 3.81 -23.81 -5.28
N ARG A 320 4.52 -23.67 -6.42
CA ARG A 320 5.76 -24.41 -6.72
C ARG A 320 7.02 -23.60 -6.45
N SER A 321 6.88 -22.34 -6.08
CA SER A 321 7.98 -21.45 -5.71
C SER A 321 7.59 -20.63 -4.47
N PHE A 322 8.60 -20.26 -3.68
CA PHE A 322 8.39 -19.55 -2.43
C PHE A 322 7.86 -18.12 -2.68
N ALA A 323 8.35 -17.44 -3.73
CA ALA A 323 7.83 -16.13 -4.13
C ALA A 323 6.32 -16.17 -4.47
N ARG A 324 5.88 -17.16 -5.25
CA ARG A 324 4.46 -17.32 -5.57
C ARG A 324 3.63 -17.67 -4.34
N MET A 325 4.18 -18.47 -3.43
CA MET A 325 3.53 -18.78 -2.17
C MET A 325 3.29 -17.50 -1.36
N VAL A 326 4.30 -16.64 -1.20
CA VAL A 326 4.18 -15.34 -0.51
C VAL A 326 3.16 -14.43 -1.21
N ALA A 327 3.14 -14.41 -2.54
CA ALA A 327 2.15 -13.67 -3.32
C ALA A 327 0.71 -14.15 -3.06
N TYR A 328 0.46 -15.44 -2.98
CA TYR A 328 -0.85 -15.99 -2.62
C TYR A 328 -1.21 -15.73 -1.15
N LEU A 329 -0.25 -15.76 -0.22
CA LEU A 329 -0.47 -15.37 1.17
C LEU A 329 -0.83 -13.88 1.29
N THR A 330 -0.33 -13.03 0.37
CA THR A 330 -0.74 -11.62 0.29
C THR A 330 -2.23 -11.51 -0.05
N ILE A 331 -2.73 -12.29 -1.01
CA ILE A 331 -4.17 -12.33 -1.34
C ILE A 331 -4.99 -12.79 -0.14
N SER A 332 -4.56 -13.87 0.53
CA SER A 332 -5.23 -14.34 1.73
C SER A 332 -5.28 -13.28 2.83
N SER A 333 -4.19 -12.54 3.04
CA SER A 333 -4.14 -11.45 4.04
C SER A 333 -5.07 -10.29 3.69
N VAL A 334 -5.19 -9.92 2.41
CA VAL A 334 -6.17 -8.93 1.94
C VAL A 334 -7.59 -9.43 2.19
N GLY A 335 -7.85 -10.71 1.95
CA GLY A 335 -9.12 -11.35 2.28
C GLY A 335 -9.46 -11.23 3.77
N VAL A 336 -8.50 -11.47 4.66
CA VAL A 336 -8.69 -11.31 6.12
C VAL A 336 -9.00 -9.85 6.50
N ILE A 337 -8.26 -8.88 5.94
CA ILE A 337 -8.49 -7.44 6.19
C ILE A 337 -9.91 -7.05 5.75
N LEU A 338 -10.27 -7.38 4.51
CA LEU A 338 -11.56 -6.99 3.95
C LEU A 338 -12.73 -7.74 4.57
N ALA A 339 -12.53 -8.97 5.07
CA ALA A 339 -13.55 -9.67 5.85
C ALA A 339 -13.86 -8.93 7.16
N SER A 340 -12.84 -8.35 7.80
CA SER A 340 -13.03 -7.49 8.97
C SER A 340 -13.73 -6.17 8.60
N VAL A 341 -13.32 -5.51 7.51
CA VAL A 341 -13.98 -4.29 7.01
C VAL A 341 -15.45 -4.55 6.66
N GLY A 342 -15.75 -5.71 6.05
CA GLY A 342 -17.09 -6.12 5.65
C GLY A 342 -18.06 -6.46 6.79
N LEU A 343 -17.62 -6.37 8.04
CA LEU A 343 -18.49 -6.38 9.22
C LEU A 343 -19.06 -4.99 9.55
N PHE A 344 -18.60 -3.94 8.90
CA PHE A 344 -19.05 -2.55 9.00
C PHE A 344 -19.20 -2.01 10.43
N SER A 345 -18.41 -2.50 11.38
CA SER A 345 -18.37 -1.98 12.75
C SER A 345 -17.07 -1.24 13.03
N THR A 346 -17.10 -0.25 13.93
CA THR A 346 -15.89 0.48 14.35
C THR A 346 -14.83 -0.46 14.91
N ALA A 347 -15.24 -1.45 15.72
CA ALA A 347 -14.34 -2.44 16.29
C ALA A 347 -13.67 -3.32 15.22
N SER A 348 -14.43 -3.76 14.21
CA SER A 348 -13.90 -4.57 13.11
C SER A 348 -12.99 -3.77 12.19
N LEU A 349 -13.32 -2.50 11.95
CA LEU A 349 -12.45 -1.59 11.18
C LEU A 349 -11.12 -1.36 11.90
N SER A 350 -11.14 -1.10 13.22
CA SER A 350 -9.92 -1.00 14.03
C SER A 350 -9.06 -2.26 13.94
N ALA A 351 -9.66 -3.44 14.06
CA ALA A 351 -8.97 -4.73 13.93
C ALA A 351 -8.36 -4.94 12.54
N ALA A 352 -9.10 -4.55 11.49
CA ALA A 352 -8.62 -4.57 10.10
C ALA A 352 -7.38 -3.70 9.93
N LEU A 353 -7.39 -2.48 10.47
CA LEU A 353 -6.27 -1.53 10.40
C LEU A 353 -5.02 -2.06 11.11
N TYR A 354 -5.17 -2.62 12.31
CA TYR A 354 -4.06 -3.26 13.03
C TYR A 354 -3.46 -4.42 12.21
N TYR A 355 -4.30 -5.32 11.71
CA TYR A 355 -3.85 -6.46 10.93
C TYR A 355 -3.24 -6.03 9.59
N MET A 356 -3.68 -4.93 9.00
CA MET A 356 -3.13 -4.37 7.76
C MET A 356 -1.68 -3.94 7.94
N VAL A 357 -1.33 -3.26 9.04
CA VAL A 357 0.05 -2.89 9.37
C VAL A 357 0.92 -4.15 9.49
N HIS A 358 0.49 -5.11 10.32
CA HIS A 358 1.20 -6.37 10.51
C HIS A 358 1.45 -7.11 9.19
N SER A 359 0.38 -7.35 8.43
CA SER A 359 0.47 -8.16 7.20
C SER A 359 1.38 -7.53 6.15
N THR A 360 1.44 -6.19 6.09
CA THR A 360 2.29 -5.49 5.14
C THR A 360 3.77 -5.62 5.49
N LEU A 361 4.11 -5.45 6.77
CA LEU A 361 5.50 -5.61 7.26
C LEU A 361 6.03 -7.02 7.03
N VAL A 362 5.25 -8.04 7.40
CA VAL A 362 5.71 -9.43 7.29
C VAL A 362 5.77 -9.91 5.83
N VAL A 363 4.86 -9.47 4.96
CA VAL A 363 4.92 -9.79 3.52
C VAL A 363 6.13 -9.14 2.87
N ALA A 364 6.44 -7.88 3.19
CA ALA A 364 7.65 -7.21 2.71
C ALA A 364 8.92 -7.97 3.15
N ALA A 365 9.00 -8.37 4.43
CA ALA A 365 10.11 -9.17 4.95
C ALA A 365 10.24 -10.52 4.23
N LEU A 366 9.12 -11.21 3.99
CA LEU A 366 9.10 -12.49 3.27
C LEU A 366 9.62 -12.37 1.84
N PHE A 367 9.27 -11.31 1.09
CA PHE A 367 9.79 -11.12 -0.26
C PHE A 367 11.31 -10.87 -0.26
N LEU A 368 11.85 -10.14 0.72
CA LEU A 368 13.31 -10.01 0.86
C LEU A 368 13.96 -11.36 1.20
N LEU A 369 13.33 -12.13 2.09
CA LEU A 369 13.82 -13.44 2.50
C LEU A 369 13.80 -14.47 1.36
N VAL A 370 12.81 -14.41 0.45
CA VAL A 370 12.76 -15.25 -0.76
C VAL A 370 14.06 -15.14 -1.56
N GLU A 371 14.55 -13.94 -1.80
CA GLU A 371 15.78 -13.72 -2.57
C GLU A 371 17.03 -14.17 -1.79
N LEU A 372 17.07 -13.93 -0.47
CA LEU A 372 18.17 -14.39 0.37
C LEU A 372 18.35 -15.91 0.29
N ILE A 373 17.23 -16.64 0.26
CA ILE A 373 17.24 -18.09 0.11
C ILE A 373 17.57 -18.48 -1.34
N ALA A 374 16.95 -17.82 -2.31
CA ALA A 374 17.11 -18.12 -3.73
C ALA A 374 18.55 -17.93 -4.22
N SER A 375 19.24 -16.89 -3.73
CA SER A 375 20.62 -16.59 -4.12
C SER A 375 21.63 -17.65 -3.65
N GLN A 376 21.28 -18.47 -2.65
CA GLN A 376 22.15 -19.51 -2.08
C GLN A 376 21.80 -20.93 -2.57
N ARG A 377 20.78 -21.10 -3.44
CA ARG A 377 20.29 -22.40 -3.91
C ARG A 377 20.55 -22.66 -5.39
N GLY A 378 21.49 -21.95 -6.02
CA GLY A 378 21.93 -22.15 -7.41
C GLY A 378 20.77 -22.14 -8.41
N GLU A 379 20.69 -23.11 -9.31
CA GLU A 379 19.68 -23.23 -10.37
C GLU A 379 18.24 -23.46 -9.85
N THR A 380 18.09 -24.01 -8.65
CA THR A 380 16.77 -24.24 -8.06
C THR A 380 16.13 -22.96 -7.52
N LYS A 381 16.94 -21.95 -7.18
CA LYS A 381 16.48 -20.64 -6.68
C LYS A 381 15.42 -20.79 -5.56
N ASP A 382 14.26 -20.17 -5.74
CA ASP A 382 13.14 -20.20 -4.80
C ASP A 382 12.15 -21.36 -5.03
N LYS A 383 12.44 -22.30 -5.94
CA LYS A 383 11.56 -23.46 -6.18
C LYS A 383 11.48 -24.34 -4.93
N LEU A 384 10.29 -24.80 -4.62
CA LEU A 384 10.02 -25.70 -3.49
C LEU A 384 10.35 -27.14 -3.89
N LEU A 385 11.64 -27.39 -4.14
CA LEU A 385 12.23 -28.67 -4.51
C LEU A 385 13.49 -28.90 -3.66
N PRO A 386 13.92 -30.15 -3.44
CA PRO A 386 15.20 -30.46 -2.82
C PRO A 386 16.36 -29.80 -3.58
N ALA A 387 17.34 -29.26 -2.87
CA ALA A 387 18.50 -28.58 -3.44
C ALA A 387 19.70 -28.68 -2.51
N SER A 388 20.85 -28.12 -2.90
CA SER A 388 22.00 -27.94 -2.02
C SER A 388 21.65 -27.13 -0.77
N ALA A 389 22.37 -27.36 0.33
CA ALA A 389 22.21 -26.59 1.56
C ALA A 389 22.47 -25.11 1.31
N VAL A 390 21.65 -24.25 1.96
CA VAL A 390 21.97 -22.81 1.98
C VAL A 390 23.21 -22.56 2.83
N ALA A 391 24.04 -21.59 2.45
CA ALA A 391 25.28 -21.28 3.17
C ALA A 391 25.06 -20.78 4.61
N GLN A 392 23.89 -20.18 4.89
CA GLN A 392 23.54 -19.61 6.19
C GLN A 392 22.25 -20.22 6.75
N PRO A 393 22.18 -21.55 6.99
CA PRO A 393 20.92 -22.24 7.28
C PRO A 393 20.28 -21.82 8.60
N VAL A 394 21.07 -21.53 9.63
CA VAL A 394 20.55 -21.12 10.94
C VAL A 394 19.92 -19.73 10.88
N ALA A 395 20.64 -18.76 10.32
CA ALA A 395 20.15 -17.37 10.24
C ALA A 395 18.90 -17.26 9.36
N LEU A 396 18.94 -17.80 8.15
CA LEU A 396 17.82 -17.76 7.22
C LEU A 396 16.63 -18.62 7.72
N GLY A 397 16.93 -19.77 8.35
CA GLY A 397 15.92 -20.64 8.94
C GLY A 397 15.18 -19.97 10.10
N LEU A 398 15.89 -19.28 10.99
CA LEU A 398 15.25 -18.53 12.09
C LEU A 398 14.40 -17.35 11.58
N MET A 399 14.90 -16.60 10.58
CA MET A 399 14.12 -15.53 9.94
C MET A 399 12.86 -16.09 9.26
N ALA A 400 12.99 -17.21 8.55
CA ALA A 400 11.86 -17.88 7.90
C ALA A 400 10.85 -18.41 8.93
N LEU A 401 11.31 -19.01 10.02
CA LEU A 401 10.45 -19.49 11.10
C LEU A 401 9.67 -18.35 11.75
N LEU A 402 10.35 -17.24 12.07
CA LEU A 402 9.73 -16.06 12.67
C LEU A 402 8.67 -15.45 11.75
N ALA A 403 8.99 -15.27 10.47
CA ALA A 403 8.06 -14.76 9.47
C ALA A 403 6.87 -15.70 9.29
N ALA A 404 7.12 -17.02 9.17
CA ALA A 404 6.08 -18.03 9.02
C ALA A 404 5.14 -18.08 10.22
N ALA A 405 5.69 -18.09 11.44
CA ALA A 405 4.92 -18.06 12.67
C ALA A 405 4.04 -16.79 12.77
N SER A 406 4.59 -15.65 12.34
CA SER A 406 3.88 -14.37 12.34
C SER A 406 2.72 -14.35 11.35
N VAL A 407 2.90 -14.85 10.11
CA VAL A 407 1.82 -14.96 9.10
C VAL A 407 0.77 -15.98 9.50
N ALA A 408 1.18 -17.14 10.00
CA ALA A 408 0.26 -18.17 10.49
C ALA A 408 -0.60 -17.66 11.67
N GLY A 409 -0.07 -16.71 12.43
CA GLY A 409 -0.76 -16.13 13.59
C GLY A 409 -0.53 -16.96 14.85
N LEU A 410 0.73 -17.32 15.11
CA LEU A 410 1.09 -18.01 16.36
C LEU A 410 1.37 -17.02 17.49
N PRO A 411 0.90 -17.28 18.72
CA PRO A 411 1.23 -16.46 19.88
C PRO A 411 2.75 -16.45 20.15
N PRO A 412 3.32 -15.38 20.64
CA PRO A 412 2.74 -14.07 20.97
C PRO A 412 2.84 -13.03 19.82
N LEU A 413 3.01 -13.45 18.57
CA LEU A 413 3.34 -12.60 17.43
C LEU A 413 2.16 -11.70 16.99
N PRO A 414 2.41 -10.59 16.29
CA PRO A 414 1.40 -9.58 15.97
C PRO A 414 0.31 -10.11 15.03
N GLY A 415 0.61 -11.13 14.21
CA GLY A 415 -0.39 -11.80 13.38
C GLY A 415 -1.47 -12.51 14.19
N PHE A 416 -1.11 -13.11 15.33
CA PHE A 416 -2.07 -13.68 16.27
C PHE A 416 -2.95 -12.58 16.87
N LEU A 417 -2.35 -11.49 17.37
CA LEU A 417 -3.10 -10.40 17.99
C LEU A 417 -4.10 -9.77 17.01
N GLY A 418 -3.68 -9.48 15.77
CA GLY A 418 -4.55 -8.92 14.75
C GLY A 418 -5.72 -9.85 14.39
N LYS A 419 -5.46 -11.15 14.19
CA LYS A 419 -6.52 -12.13 13.92
C LYS A 419 -7.45 -12.30 15.12
N LEU A 420 -6.91 -12.31 16.33
CA LEU A 420 -7.71 -12.37 17.56
C LEU A 420 -8.67 -11.18 17.67
N MET A 421 -8.19 -9.96 17.42
CA MET A 421 -9.03 -8.76 17.39
C MET A 421 -10.15 -8.87 16.35
N ILE A 422 -9.85 -9.39 15.15
CA ILE A 422 -10.86 -9.61 14.10
C ILE A 422 -11.91 -10.63 14.56
N LEU A 423 -11.48 -11.76 15.12
CA LEU A 423 -12.40 -12.78 15.62
C LEU A 423 -13.27 -12.25 16.76
N GLN A 424 -12.70 -11.47 17.68
CA GLN A 424 -13.45 -10.81 18.74
C GLN A 424 -14.49 -9.81 18.21
N SER A 425 -14.12 -9.00 17.21
CA SER A 425 -15.06 -8.04 16.61
C SER A 425 -16.21 -8.72 15.85
N ALA A 426 -15.99 -9.94 15.35
CA ALA A 426 -17.01 -10.74 14.67
C ALA A 426 -17.95 -11.49 15.64
N SER A 427 -17.64 -11.57 16.94
CA SER A 427 -18.38 -12.40 17.90
C SER A 427 -19.84 -11.97 18.13
N SER A 428 -20.16 -10.71 17.86
CA SER A 428 -21.52 -10.17 17.94
C SER A 428 -22.26 -10.15 16.59
N SER A 429 -21.59 -10.57 15.51
CA SER A 429 -22.18 -10.57 14.16
C SER A 429 -22.87 -11.90 13.84
N SER A 430 -23.95 -11.85 13.03
CA SER A 430 -24.57 -13.03 12.44
C SER A 430 -23.61 -13.85 11.56
N ALA A 431 -22.54 -13.22 11.08
CA ALA A 431 -21.51 -13.84 10.27
C ALA A 431 -20.38 -14.51 11.08
N GLN A 432 -20.47 -14.54 12.43
CA GLN A 432 -19.44 -15.08 13.32
C GLN A 432 -18.91 -16.43 12.87
N ILE A 433 -19.78 -17.39 12.63
CA ILE A 433 -19.40 -18.76 12.26
C ILE A 433 -18.56 -18.78 10.99
N TRP A 434 -18.96 -18.02 9.96
CA TRP A 434 -18.24 -17.94 8.70
C TRP A 434 -16.86 -17.28 8.85
N VAL A 435 -16.79 -16.16 9.56
CA VAL A 435 -15.52 -15.43 9.79
C VAL A 435 -14.55 -16.29 10.61
N TRP A 436 -15.03 -16.91 11.68
CA TRP A 436 -14.19 -17.76 12.53
C TRP A 436 -13.70 -18.99 11.78
N SER A 437 -14.60 -19.74 11.13
CA SER A 437 -14.23 -20.97 10.41
C SER A 437 -13.22 -20.69 9.31
N VAL A 438 -13.43 -19.64 8.52
CA VAL A 438 -12.55 -19.31 7.39
C VAL A 438 -11.19 -18.81 7.90
N ILE A 439 -11.14 -17.87 8.84
CA ILE A 439 -9.86 -17.30 9.32
C ILE A 439 -9.04 -18.34 10.06
N LEU A 440 -9.65 -19.15 10.95
CA LEU A 440 -8.93 -20.21 11.66
C LEU A 440 -8.49 -21.33 10.72
N GLY A 441 -9.35 -21.78 9.81
CA GLY A 441 -9.01 -22.76 8.80
C GLY A 441 -7.89 -22.29 7.87
N ALA A 442 -7.97 -21.05 7.38
CA ALA A 442 -6.91 -20.45 6.57
C ALA A 442 -5.60 -20.31 7.34
N SER A 443 -5.64 -19.97 8.62
CA SER A 443 -4.44 -19.90 9.48
C SER A 443 -3.79 -21.26 9.65
N PHE A 444 -4.58 -22.30 9.88
CA PHE A 444 -4.10 -23.67 9.99
C PHE A 444 -3.47 -24.17 8.68
N LEU A 445 -4.14 -23.95 7.54
CA LEU A 445 -3.60 -24.31 6.24
C LEU A 445 -2.34 -23.51 5.89
N THR A 446 -2.27 -22.24 6.27
CA THR A 446 -1.07 -21.41 6.13
C THR A 446 0.10 -21.99 6.92
N LEU A 447 -0.14 -22.43 8.15
CA LEU A 447 0.87 -23.09 8.98
C LEU A 447 1.41 -24.36 8.31
N ILE A 448 0.53 -25.24 7.80
CA ILE A 448 0.92 -26.46 7.08
C ILE A 448 1.75 -26.10 5.84
N GLY A 449 1.31 -25.12 5.04
CA GLY A 449 2.00 -24.71 3.83
C GLY A 449 3.40 -24.18 4.12
N LEU A 450 3.54 -23.28 5.09
CA LEU A 450 4.83 -22.69 5.47
C LEU A 450 5.76 -23.71 6.15
N ALA A 451 5.23 -24.62 6.96
CA ALA A 451 6.01 -25.72 7.55
C ALA A 451 6.56 -26.64 6.46
N ARG A 452 5.73 -27.01 5.46
CA ARG A 452 6.17 -27.79 4.30
C ARG A 452 7.23 -27.06 3.50
N ALA A 453 7.05 -25.76 3.23
CA ALA A 453 8.02 -24.95 2.51
C ALA A 453 9.34 -24.86 3.27
N GLY A 454 9.31 -24.59 4.58
CA GLY A 454 10.48 -24.53 5.43
C GLY A 454 11.23 -25.87 5.48
N SER A 455 10.50 -26.99 5.63
CA SER A 455 11.09 -28.33 5.56
C SER A 455 11.80 -28.58 4.22
N THR A 456 11.18 -28.21 3.11
CA THR A 456 11.78 -28.39 1.78
C THR A 456 13.00 -27.49 1.56
N LEU A 457 12.96 -26.25 2.06
CA LEU A 457 14.02 -25.28 1.83
C LEU A 457 15.26 -25.51 2.70
N PHE A 458 15.10 -26.02 3.92
CA PHE A 458 16.18 -26.09 4.92
C PHE A 458 16.57 -27.51 5.36
N TRP A 459 15.69 -28.51 5.27
CA TRP A 459 15.97 -29.87 5.75
C TRP A 459 16.01 -30.92 4.64
N ASN A 460 15.30 -30.73 3.52
CA ASN A 460 15.34 -31.66 2.40
C ASN A 460 16.49 -31.28 1.44
N VAL A 461 17.73 -31.57 1.90
CA VAL A 461 18.96 -31.16 1.25
C VAL A 461 19.52 -32.32 0.46
N LEU A 462 19.89 -32.08 -0.80
CA LEU A 462 20.62 -33.07 -1.62
C LEU A 462 22.11 -33.06 -1.25
N PRO A 463 22.78 -34.24 -1.28
CA PRO A 463 24.22 -34.30 -1.12
C PRO A 463 24.91 -33.40 -2.15
N GLU A 464 25.96 -32.72 -1.74
CA GLU A 464 26.79 -31.90 -2.61
C GLU A 464 27.42 -32.80 -3.69
N GLN A 465 27.08 -32.56 -4.96
CA GLN A 465 27.74 -33.23 -6.05
C GLN A 465 29.17 -32.67 -6.16
N PRO A 466 30.22 -33.51 -6.19
CA PRO A 466 31.57 -33.03 -6.40
C PRO A 466 31.61 -32.23 -7.73
N PRO A 467 32.33 -31.10 -7.79
CA PRO A 467 32.44 -30.32 -9.00
C PRO A 467 32.99 -31.18 -10.14
N PRO A 468 32.50 -31.02 -11.39
CA PRO A 468 33.05 -31.71 -12.53
C PRO A 468 34.56 -31.47 -12.61
N LEU A 469 35.36 -32.51 -12.85
CA LEU A 469 36.82 -32.46 -12.90
C LEU A 469 37.39 -31.41 -13.87
N GLU A 470 36.61 -30.94 -14.82
CA GLU A 470 36.99 -29.90 -15.79
C GLU A 470 36.88 -28.45 -15.27
N ALA A 471 36.21 -28.22 -14.14
CA ALA A 471 36.04 -26.88 -13.57
C ALA A 471 37.14 -26.44 -12.58
N ALA A 472 38.11 -27.34 -12.32
CA ALA A 472 39.18 -27.10 -11.35
C ALA A 472 40.34 -26.20 -11.84
N SER A 473 40.27 -25.64 -13.06
CA SER A 473 41.36 -24.86 -13.68
C SER A 473 41.04 -23.38 -13.96
N SER A 474 39.89 -22.87 -13.58
CA SER A 474 39.63 -21.43 -13.61
C SER A 474 39.67 -20.88 -12.17
N ASP A 475 40.50 -19.87 -11.93
CA ASP A 475 40.56 -19.05 -10.73
C ASP A 475 39.19 -18.51 -10.36
N ALA A 476 38.28 -19.37 -9.92
CA ALA A 476 37.11 -18.97 -9.15
C ALA A 476 37.62 -18.64 -7.75
N SER A 477 37.99 -17.38 -7.53
CA SER A 477 38.06 -16.84 -6.19
C SER A 477 36.80 -17.31 -5.47
N SER A 478 36.98 -18.06 -4.39
CA SER A 478 35.93 -18.47 -3.46
C SER A 478 35.33 -17.20 -2.83
N ASP A 479 34.52 -16.50 -3.60
CA ASP A 479 33.70 -15.41 -3.11
C ASP A 479 32.66 -16.08 -2.20
N ASP A 480 32.73 -15.73 -0.94
CA ASP A 480 31.92 -16.24 0.15
C ASP A 480 30.46 -16.22 -0.28
N SER A 481 29.87 -17.38 -0.59
CA SER A 481 28.55 -17.52 -1.24
C SER A 481 27.36 -17.10 -0.36
N GLY A 482 27.65 -16.45 0.76
CA GLY A 482 26.67 -15.97 1.73
C GLY A 482 25.94 -14.70 1.30
N ALA A 483 24.77 -14.45 1.89
CA ALA A 483 24.04 -13.20 1.72
C ALA A 483 24.85 -12.02 2.29
N SER A 484 24.83 -10.89 1.60
CA SER A 484 25.53 -9.69 2.06
C SER A 484 24.94 -9.17 3.38
N THR A 485 25.80 -8.57 4.21
CA THR A 485 25.36 -7.96 5.49
C THR A 485 24.20 -6.96 5.29
N ARG A 486 24.20 -6.21 4.19
CA ARG A 486 23.13 -5.24 3.87
C ARG A 486 21.79 -5.91 3.65
N THR A 487 21.76 -7.01 2.92
CA THR A 487 20.52 -7.72 2.62
C THR A 487 19.95 -8.43 3.84
N VAL A 488 20.82 -9.00 4.66
CA VAL A 488 20.44 -9.64 5.93
C VAL A 488 19.91 -8.61 6.92
N THR A 489 20.62 -7.49 7.12
CA THR A 489 20.19 -6.43 8.07
C THR A 489 18.89 -5.76 7.64
N ALA A 490 18.67 -5.54 6.35
CA ALA A 490 17.40 -4.99 5.84
C ALA A 490 16.21 -5.91 6.15
N THR A 491 16.39 -7.23 5.93
CA THR A 491 15.34 -8.21 6.22
C THR A 491 15.08 -8.35 7.72
N LEU A 492 16.14 -8.38 8.53
CA LEU A 492 16.04 -8.38 9.99
C LEU A 492 15.34 -7.12 10.51
N LEU A 493 15.59 -5.95 9.93
CA LEU A 493 14.93 -4.71 10.33
C LEU A 493 13.41 -4.78 10.12
N LEU A 494 12.94 -5.30 8.98
CA LEU A 494 11.50 -5.50 8.74
C LEU A 494 10.88 -6.50 9.73
N LEU A 495 11.56 -7.61 10.03
CA LEU A 495 11.10 -8.58 11.02
C LEU A 495 11.07 -7.99 12.43
N ALA A 496 12.09 -7.20 12.79
CA ALA A 496 12.15 -6.50 14.07
C ALA A 496 11.02 -5.47 14.22
N LEU A 497 10.71 -4.72 13.17
CA LEU A 497 9.57 -3.81 13.15
C LEU A 497 8.24 -4.56 13.35
N GLY A 498 8.11 -5.76 12.75
CA GLY A 498 6.99 -6.65 13.03
C GLY A 498 6.92 -7.08 14.51
N LEU A 499 8.05 -7.43 15.12
CA LEU A 499 8.09 -7.77 16.55
C LEU A 499 7.80 -6.58 17.46
N LEU A 500 8.29 -5.39 17.09
CA LEU A 500 7.97 -4.15 17.82
C LEU A 500 6.46 -3.87 17.83
N LEU A 501 5.74 -4.24 16.77
CA LEU A 501 4.27 -4.16 16.76
C LEU A 501 3.61 -5.05 17.82
N THR A 502 4.24 -6.16 18.23
CA THR A 502 3.75 -6.97 19.34
C THR A 502 3.90 -6.24 20.69
N VAL A 503 5.08 -5.68 20.94
CA VAL A 503 5.36 -4.92 22.17
C VAL A 503 4.50 -3.65 22.21
N GLY A 504 4.36 -2.98 21.07
CA GLY A 504 3.54 -1.79 20.86
C GLY A 504 2.07 -2.08 20.56
N ALA A 505 1.55 -3.28 20.84
CA ALA A 505 0.18 -3.66 20.46
C ALA A 505 -0.88 -2.76 21.09
N SER A 506 -0.72 -2.39 22.36
CA SER A 506 -1.68 -1.52 23.07
C SER A 506 -1.72 -0.09 22.50
N PRO A 507 -0.60 0.65 22.34
CA PRO A 507 -0.65 1.96 21.69
C PRO A 507 -1.15 1.87 20.24
N MET A 508 -0.74 0.86 19.47
CA MET A 508 -1.23 0.69 18.09
C MET A 508 -2.73 0.43 18.06
N LYS A 509 -3.26 -0.39 18.98
CA LYS A 509 -4.71 -0.62 19.08
C LYS A 509 -5.45 0.67 19.44
N ARG A 510 -4.97 1.45 20.39
CA ARG A 510 -5.59 2.76 20.69
C ARG A 510 -5.61 3.68 19.46
N TYR A 511 -4.53 3.71 18.72
CA TYR A 511 -4.45 4.49 17.47
C TYR A 511 -5.49 4.01 16.45
N THR A 512 -5.58 2.69 16.20
CA THR A 512 -6.54 2.14 15.23
C THR A 512 -8.00 2.28 15.69
N ASP A 513 -8.28 2.21 17.00
CA ASP A 513 -9.59 2.50 17.56
C ASP A 513 -9.98 3.97 17.31
N ALA A 514 -9.06 4.89 17.56
CA ALA A 514 -9.26 6.32 17.30
C ALA A 514 -9.41 6.63 15.80
N ALA A 515 -8.67 5.93 14.93
CA ALA A 515 -8.79 6.07 13.48
C ALA A 515 -10.16 5.57 12.97
N ALA A 516 -10.62 4.42 13.47
CA ALA A 516 -11.93 3.87 13.13
C ALA A 516 -13.08 4.78 13.61
N THR A 517 -12.97 5.33 14.82
CA THR A 517 -13.93 6.30 15.36
C THR A 517 -13.94 7.59 14.54
N GLN A 518 -12.78 8.12 14.16
CA GLN A 518 -12.67 9.32 13.31
C GLN A 518 -13.36 9.13 11.95
N LEU A 519 -13.22 7.95 11.34
CA LEU A 519 -13.87 7.62 10.07
C LEU A 519 -15.39 7.48 10.19
N ALA A 520 -15.88 7.07 11.36
CA ALA A 520 -17.32 6.96 11.63
C ALA A 520 -17.98 8.31 11.88
N ASP A 521 -17.25 9.32 12.38
CA ASP A 521 -17.77 10.67 12.65
C ASP A 521 -17.72 11.56 11.41
N ARG A 522 -18.69 11.33 10.51
CA ARG A 522 -18.83 12.06 9.24
C ARG A 522 -19.00 13.57 9.43
N ALA A 523 -19.77 13.99 10.44
CA ALA A 523 -20.10 15.39 10.65
C ALA A 523 -18.87 16.18 11.10
N ALA A 524 -18.13 15.69 12.09
CA ALA A 524 -16.89 16.31 12.53
C ALA A 524 -15.84 16.33 11.42
N TYR A 525 -15.76 15.25 10.63
CA TYR A 525 -14.85 15.17 9.49
C TYR A 525 -15.20 16.20 8.40
N ALA A 526 -16.49 16.30 8.04
CA ALA A 526 -16.98 17.26 7.04
C ALA A 526 -16.74 18.70 7.49
N ASN A 527 -17.03 19.04 8.73
CA ASN A 527 -16.78 20.37 9.27
C ASN A 527 -15.30 20.75 9.25
N ALA A 528 -14.42 19.80 9.54
CA ALA A 528 -12.98 20.04 9.55
C ALA A 528 -12.41 20.24 8.13
N VAL A 529 -12.88 19.48 7.13
CA VAL A 529 -12.35 19.52 5.76
C VAL A 529 -12.97 20.64 4.94
N LEU A 530 -14.28 20.82 5.02
CA LEU A 530 -15.02 21.80 4.22
C LEU A 530 -15.08 23.19 4.90
N GLY A 531 -14.78 23.27 6.21
CA GLY A 531 -14.80 24.51 6.97
C GLY A 531 -16.16 25.20 6.91
N PRO A 532 -16.22 26.52 6.60
CA PRO A 532 -17.50 27.27 6.53
C PRO A 532 -18.43 26.75 5.43
N PHE A 533 -17.96 25.93 4.49
CA PHE A 533 -18.78 25.33 3.43
C PHE A 533 -19.40 23.99 3.84
N GLY A 534 -19.08 23.44 5.01
CA GLY A 534 -19.63 22.18 5.53
C GLY A 534 -20.99 22.29 6.22
N GLY A 535 -21.59 23.49 6.29
CA GLY A 535 -22.90 23.75 6.91
C GLY A 535 -23.91 24.31 5.93
N ALA A 536 -24.67 25.36 6.32
CA ALA A 536 -25.69 26.02 5.51
C ALA A 536 -25.21 26.51 4.12
N ALA A 537 -23.90 26.61 3.89
CA ALA A 537 -23.34 26.92 2.58
C ALA A 537 -23.48 25.77 1.56
N ALA A 538 -23.79 24.54 1.99
CA ALA A 538 -24.10 23.45 1.07
C ALA A 538 -25.33 23.73 0.22
N GLU A 539 -26.26 24.58 0.69
CA GLU A 539 -27.42 25.01 -0.07
C GLU A 539 -27.05 25.97 -1.23
N THR A 540 -25.97 26.74 -1.10
CA THR A 540 -25.55 27.72 -2.12
C THR A 540 -24.64 27.17 -3.21
N THR A 541 -24.09 25.97 -3.01
CA THR A 541 -23.17 25.28 -3.96
C THR A 541 -23.84 24.12 -4.69
N ARG A 542 -25.13 24.26 -5.05
CA ARG A 542 -25.79 23.24 -5.89
C ARG A 542 -25.07 23.10 -7.23
N PRO A 543 -24.90 21.87 -7.74
CA PRO A 543 -24.27 21.66 -9.05
C PRO A 543 -25.07 22.44 -10.11
N TYR A 544 -24.35 23.07 -11.05
CA TYR A 544 -24.93 23.76 -12.19
C TYR A 544 -25.84 22.80 -12.96
N ARG A 545 -27.15 23.02 -12.92
CA ARG A 545 -28.18 22.22 -13.60
C ARG A 545 -28.57 22.80 -14.97
N GLY A 546 -27.72 23.62 -15.59
CA GLY A 546 -27.93 24.09 -16.97
C GLY A 546 -29.06 25.14 -17.17
N GLY A 547 -29.55 25.77 -16.10
CA GLY A 547 -30.52 26.88 -16.16
C GLY A 547 -29.83 28.24 -16.01
N GLU A 548 -30.26 29.24 -16.78
CA GLU A 548 -29.72 30.62 -16.71
C GLU A 548 -29.86 31.29 -15.34
N SER A 549 -30.66 30.72 -14.41
CA SER A 549 -30.91 31.26 -13.07
C SER A 549 -29.89 30.84 -11.99
N ASP A 550 -28.95 29.94 -12.29
CA ASP A 550 -28.07 29.33 -11.26
C ASP A 550 -26.65 29.93 -11.20
N ILE A 551 -26.38 31.01 -11.96
CA ILE A 551 -25.10 31.72 -11.87
C ILE A 551 -25.22 32.78 -10.75
N ILE A 552 -25.01 32.36 -9.51
CA ILE A 552 -24.77 33.28 -8.41
C ILE A 552 -23.31 33.70 -8.45
N MET A 553 -23.04 34.87 -9.06
CA MET A 553 -21.75 35.54 -8.89
C MET A 553 -21.58 35.88 -7.40
N PRO A 554 -20.41 35.60 -6.78
CA PRO A 554 -20.13 36.08 -5.43
C PRO A 554 -20.30 37.61 -5.43
N ASN A 555 -21.15 38.11 -4.58
CA ASN A 555 -21.38 39.56 -4.39
C ASN A 555 -19.99 40.24 -4.18
N ALA A 556 -19.56 40.98 -5.17
CA ALA A 556 -18.49 41.95 -5.02
C ALA A 556 -18.99 42.94 -3.95
N GLY A 557 -18.29 42.99 -2.82
CA GLY A 557 -18.70 43.75 -1.65
C GLY A 557 -19.19 45.14 -2.02
N SER A 558 -20.36 45.47 -1.50
CA SER A 558 -20.94 46.81 -1.54
C SER A 558 -19.97 47.78 -0.82
N GLY A 559 -19.08 48.38 -1.57
CA GLY A 559 -18.33 49.55 -1.12
C GLY A 559 -19.33 50.66 -0.84
N SER A 560 -19.48 51.05 0.42
CA SER A 560 -20.23 52.21 0.86
C SER A 560 -19.71 53.46 0.16
N GLY A 561 -20.56 54.04 -0.72
CA GLY A 561 -20.32 55.35 -1.31
C GLY A 561 -20.24 56.43 -0.23
N ALA A 562 -19.18 57.19 -0.27
CA ALA A 562 -19.15 58.53 0.28
C ALA A 562 -19.37 59.50 -0.90
N GLU A 563 -20.47 60.16 -0.92
CA GLU A 563 -20.73 61.34 -1.77
C GLU A 563 -20.08 62.60 -1.18
N PRO A 564 -19.97 63.69 -1.98
CA PRO A 564 -18.81 64.56 -2.15
C PRO A 564 -18.60 65.60 -1.09
#